data_780122372ad303ac09573f9736de6b77
#
_entry.id   780122372ad303ac09573f9736de6b77
#
_cell.length_a   1.000
_cell.length_b   1.000
_cell.length_c   1.000
_cell.angle_alpha   90.00
_cell.angle_beta   90.00
_cell.angle_gamma   90.00
#
_symmetry.space_group_name_H-M   'P 1'
#
loop_
_entity.id
_entity.type
_entity.pdbx_description
1 polymer ?
#
loop_
_entity_poly.entity_id
_entity_poly.type
_entity_poly.pdbx_seq_one_letter_code
_entity_poly.pdbx_strand_id
1 'polypeptide(L)'
;MLVKAKGENMNKILLTSLAIAMATFASNAAVSPYISAHLGYTHATILDSDERNDFSIGQWLDSKFAFDVSGAFGVKYDISKSFALRGEIEYDYLEKFKNTEMDDTIWMRSHTVLANAYLDFKTMSAFTPYISAGAGYQFNHLNAEIYKKTSTPHAFAWQIGGGVAYNITNALSVDLGYRYLTSTYSLVYKNRDTKFTTDYHQFRLGASYTF
;
A
#
# COMPACT_ATOMS: atom_id res chain seq x y z
N MET A 1 25.19 3.48 -23.49
CA MET A 1 25.23 2.03 -23.34
C MET A 1 25.53 1.54 -21.92
N LEU A 2 26.37 2.22 -21.15
CA LEU A 2 26.77 1.84 -19.77
C LEU A 2 25.65 1.94 -18.70
N VAL A 3 24.67 2.83 -18.85
CA VAL A 3 23.58 3.01 -17.86
C VAL A 3 22.58 1.85 -17.90
N LYS A 4 22.34 1.26 -19.10
CA LYS A 4 21.41 0.13 -19.26
C LYS A 4 21.97 -1.16 -18.64
N ALA A 5 23.28 -1.39 -18.76
CA ALA A 5 23.96 -2.56 -18.16
C ALA A 5 24.00 -2.52 -16.62
N LYS A 6 24.05 -1.31 -16.01
CA LYS A 6 24.05 -1.15 -14.56
C LYS A 6 22.68 -1.47 -13.93
N GLY A 7 21.59 -1.12 -14.62
CA GLY A 7 20.22 -1.44 -14.18
C GLY A 7 19.90 -2.95 -14.26
N GLU A 8 20.35 -3.62 -15.31
CA GLU A 8 20.14 -5.06 -15.48
C GLU A 8 20.86 -5.91 -14.42
N ASN A 9 22.07 -5.51 -14.02
CA ASN A 9 22.81 -6.17 -12.96
C ASN A 9 22.20 -5.92 -11.58
N MET A 10 21.68 -4.73 -11.32
CA MET A 10 21.03 -4.39 -10.07
C MET A 10 19.73 -5.19 -9.87
N ASN A 11 18.94 -5.35 -10.94
CA ASN A 11 17.72 -6.17 -10.89
C ASN A 11 18.02 -7.66 -10.67
N LYS A 12 19.10 -8.18 -11.28
CA LYS A 12 19.54 -9.57 -11.05
C LYS A 12 20.02 -9.78 -9.63
N ILE A 13 20.76 -8.85 -9.05
CA ILE A 13 21.23 -8.92 -7.65
C ILE A 13 20.04 -8.89 -6.70
N LEU A 14 19.06 -8.00 -6.92
CA LEU A 14 17.84 -7.93 -6.12
C LEU A 14 17.02 -9.23 -6.18
N LEU A 15 16.82 -9.78 -7.39
CA LEU A 15 16.10 -11.03 -7.58
C LEU A 15 16.84 -12.22 -6.94
N THR A 16 18.18 -12.25 -7.05
CA THR A 16 18.99 -13.33 -6.47
C THR A 16 19.00 -13.24 -4.95
N SER A 17 19.12 -12.04 -4.36
CA SER A 17 19.06 -11.86 -2.90
C SER A 17 17.69 -12.20 -2.33
N LEU A 18 16.61 -11.88 -3.04
CA LEU A 18 15.26 -12.26 -2.68
C LEU A 18 15.07 -13.78 -2.73
N ALA A 19 15.57 -14.44 -3.77
CA ALA A 19 15.52 -15.90 -3.92
C ALA A 19 16.32 -16.63 -2.82
N ILE A 20 17.51 -16.12 -2.44
CA ILE A 20 18.32 -16.65 -1.35
C ILE A 20 17.60 -16.46 0.00
N ALA A 21 17.01 -15.29 0.25
CA ALA A 21 16.22 -15.06 1.46
C ALA A 21 15.03 -16.03 1.55
N MET A 22 14.30 -16.25 0.45
CA MET A 22 13.21 -17.23 0.40
C MET A 22 13.67 -18.64 0.70
N ALA A 23 14.81 -19.07 0.14
CA ALA A 23 15.36 -20.42 0.36
C ALA A 23 15.80 -20.65 1.81
N THR A 24 16.32 -19.62 2.50
CA THR A 24 16.72 -19.71 3.91
C THR A 24 15.51 -19.78 4.86
N PHE A 25 14.41 -19.14 4.52
CA PHE A 25 13.17 -19.25 5.30
C PHE A 25 12.44 -20.58 5.08
N ALA A 26 12.46 -21.13 3.85
CA ALA A 26 11.82 -22.42 3.53
C ALA A 26 12.47 -23.62 4.22
N SER A 27 13.68 -23.50 4.77
CA SER A 27 14.33 -24.57 5.53
C SER A 27 13.74 -24.80 6.94
N ASN A 28 12.89 -23.89 7.42
CA ASN A 28 12.25 -23.99 8.73
C ASN A 28 10.77 -24.36 8.53
N ALA A 29 10.38 -25.59 8.92
CA ALA A 29 9.04 -26.13 8.69
C ALA A 29 7.87 -25.29 9.26
N ALA A 30 8.15 -24.29 10.09
CA ALA A 30 7.16 -23.38 10.65
C ALA A 30 7.01 -22.07 9.87
N VAL A 31 7.90 -21.77 8.92
CA VAL A 31 7.95 -20.51 8.18
C VAL A 31 7.74 -20.78 6.68
N SER A 32 6.74 -20.17 6.10
CA SER A 32 6.39 -20.31 4.68
C SER A 32 6.47 -18.94 4.01
N PRO A 33 7.39 -18.73 3.06
CA PRO A 33 7.42 -17.51 2.26
C PRO A 33 6.24 -17.48 1.30
N TYR A 34 5.74 -16.27 1.01
CA TYR A 34 4.65 -16.07 0.05
C TYR A 34 4.81 -14.76 -0.71
N ILE A 35 4.12 -14.69 -1.84
CA ILE A 35 3.90 -13.47 -2.60
C ILE A 35 2.40 -13.22 -2.69
N SER A 36 2.01 -11.95 -2.78
CA SER A 36 0.61 -11.56 -2.99
C SER A 36 0.50 -10.40 -3.96
N ALA A 37 -0.67 -10.31 -4.58
CA ALA A 37 -1.07 -9.18 -5.40
C ALA A 37 -2.53 -8.85 -5.10
N HIS A 38 -2.87 -7.55 -5.08
CA HIS A 38 -4.22 -7.07 -4.82
C HIS A 38 -4.63 -6.03 -5.85
N LEU A 39 -5.92 -6.03 -6.15
CA LEU A 39 -6.62 -4.96 -6.85
C LEU A 39 -7.58 -4.32 -5.85
N GLY A 40 -7.55 -3.00 -5.73
CA GLY A 40 -8.36 -2.27 -4.77
C GLY A 40 -9.25 -1.22 -5.43
N TYR A 41 -10.34 -0.92 -4.74
CA TYR A 41 -11.19 0.22 -5.00
C TYR A 41 -11.13 1.14 -3.80
N THR A 42 -10.53 2.30 -4.01
CA THR A 42 -10.17 3.25 -2.95
C THR A 42 -11.08 4.46 -2.99
N HIS A 43 -11.65 4.81 -1.82
CA HIS A 43 -12.31 6.08 -1.55
C HIS A 43 -11.34 6.93 -0.71
N ALA A 44 -10.91 8.07 -1.25
CA ALA A 44 -10.00 9.00 -0.57
C ALA A 44 -10.75 10.23 -0.08
N THR A 45 -10.46 10.66 1.15
CA THR A 45 -10.95 11.90 1.76
C THR A 45 -9.75 12.71 2.24
N ILE A 46 -9.69 14.00 1.87
CA ILE A 46 -8.64 14.91 2.31
C ILE A 46 -9.20 15.79 3.42
N LEU A 47 -8.58 15.71 4.60
CA LEU A 47 -8.91 16.52 5.76
C LEU A 47 -7.88 17.65 5.89
N ASP A 48 -8.35 18.90 5.79
CA ASP A 48 -7.55 20.08 6.07
C ASP A 48 -7.65 20.38 7.57
N SER A 49 -6.52 20.49 8.26
CA SER A 49 -6.48 20.73 9.70
C SER A 49 -6.39 22.21 10.07
N ASP A 50 -6.45 23.14 9.11
CA ASP A 50 -6.28 24.56 9.38
C ASP A 50 -7.52 25.37 8.95
N GLU A 51 -8.49 25.55 9.85
CA GLU A 51 -9.73 26.30 9.65
C GLU A 51 -9.52 27.81 9.43
N ARG A 52 -8.28 28.32 9.40
CA ARG A 52 -7.98 29.76 9.37
C ARG A 52 -7.50 30.28 8.03
N ASN A 53 -7.43 29.45 7.00
CA ASN A 53 -6.99 29.89 5.67
C ASN A 53 -8.17 29.91 4.70
N ASP A 54 -8.39 31.09 4.06
CA ASP A 54 -9.31 31.31 2.94
C ASP A 54 -8.98 30.44 1.69
N PHE A 55 -7.95 29.61 1.75
CA PHE A 55 -7.53 28.69 0.71
C PHE A 55 -7.60 27.26 1.23
N SER A 56 -8.78 26.68 1.22
CA SER A 56 -9.02 25.28 1.57
C SER A 56 -8.81 24.38 0.35
N ILE A 57 -7.67 23.69 0.30
CA ILE A 57 -7.41 22.67 -0.75
C ILE A 57 -8.45 21.53 -0.65
N GLY A 58 -8.97 21.26 0.55
CA GLY A 58 -9.98 20.23 0.79
C GLY A 58 -11.30 20.45 0.05
N GLN A 59 -11.71 21.72 -0.20
CA GLN A 59 -12.92 22.02 -0.99
C GLN A 59 -12.78 21.68 -2.49
N TRP A 60 -11.54 21.56 -3.01
CA TRP A 60 -11.26 21.28 -4.42
C TRP A 60 -11.11 19.79 -4.73
N LEU A 61 -10.86 18.97 -3.70
CA LEU A 61 -10.66 17.53 -3.79
C LEU A 61 -11.71 16.79 -2.95
N ASP A 62 -12.98 17.09 -3.20
CA ASP A 62 -14.10 16.34 -2.62
C ASP A 62 -13.94 14.85 -2.96
N SER A 63 -14.38 13.99 -2.05
CA SER A 63 -14.30 12.51 -2.06
C SER A 63 -14.13 11.89 -3.45
N LYS A 64 -12.98 11.30 -3.75
CA LYS A 64 -12.68 10.70 -5.06
C LYS A 64 -12.50 9.20 -4.94
N PHE A 65 -12.98 8.49 -5.96
CA PHE A 65 -12.77 7.07 -6.11
C PHE A 65 -11.63 6.81 -7.10
N ALA A 66 -10.78 5.84 -6.79
CA ALA A 66 -9.70 5.39 -7.66
C ALA A 66 -9.48 3.89 -7.51
N PHE A 67 -8.78 3.32 -8.49
CA PHE A 67 -8.28 1.95 -8.38
C PHE A 67 -6.85 1.98 -7.87
N ASP A 68 -6.53 0.98 -7.04
CA ASP A 68 -5.17 0.70 -6.61
C ASP A 68 -4.75 -0.71 -7.01
N VAL A 69 -3.46 -0.89 -7.19
CA VAL A 69 -2.85 -2.19 -7.42
C VAL A 69 -1.64 -2.32 -6.52
N SER A 70 -1.52 -3.44 -5.84
CA SER A 70 -0.38 -3.69 -4.99
C SER A 70 0.22 -5.08 -5.19
N GLY A 71 1.51 -5.19 -4.84
CA GLY A 71 2.23 -6.44 -4.76
C GLY A 71 3.01 -6.50 -3.46
N ALA A 72 3.07 -7.68 -2.85
CA ALA A 72 3.81 -7.89 -1.62
C ALA A 72 4.61 -9.18 -1.64
N PHE A 73 5.64 -9.18 -0.82
CA PHE A 73 6.42 -10.35 -0.44
C PHE A 73 6.42 -10.46 1.06
N GLY A 74 6.15 -11.67 1.58
CA GLY A 74 6.04 -11.90 3.00
C GLY A 74 6.43 -13.30 3.44
N VAL A 75 6.32 -13.48 4.74
CA VAL A 75 6.49 -14.77 5.41
C VAL A 75 5.31 -15.04 6.33
N LYS A 76 4.87 -16.29 6.35
CA LYS A 76 3.83 -16.80 7.23
C LYS A 76 4.47 -17.72 8.26
N TYR A 77 4.10 -17.53 9.52
CA TYR A 77 4.52 -18.35 10.65
C TYR A 77 3.29 -18.95 11.35
N ASP A 78 3.23 -20.26 11.39
CA ASP A 78 2.16 -21.00 12.07
C ASP A 78 2.42 -21.05 13.57
N ILE A 79 1.72 -20.25 14.37
CA ILE A 79 1.82 -20.22 15.83
C ILE A 79 1.17 -21.46 16.44
N SER A 80 0.01 -21.83 15.92
CA SER A 80 -0.80 -22.95 16.42
C SER A 80 -1.72 -23.50 15.31
N LYS A 81 -2.50 -24.52 15.66
CA LYS A 81 -3.54 -25.04 14.77
C LYS A 81 -4.63 -24.01 14.44
N SER A 82 -4.82 -23.00 15.31
CA SER A 82 -5.87 -21.99 15.19
C SER A 82 -5.37 -20.63 14.72
N PHE A 83 -4.05 -20.35 14.81
CA PHE A 83 -3.49 -19.03 14.54
C PHE A 83 -2.22 -19.10 13.70
N ALA A 84 -2.08 -18.16 12.76
CA ALA A 84 -0.82 -17.89 12.09
C ALA A 84 -0.55 -16.37 12.08
N LEU A 85 0.73 -16.00 12.09
CA LEU A 85 1.19 -14.65 11.84
C LEU A 85 1.73 -14.54 10.42
N ARG A 86 1.47 -13.41 9.76
CA ARG A 86 2.14 -13.04 8.51
C ARG A 86 2.81 -11.69 8.68
N GLY A 87 4.01 -11.57 8.11
CA GLY A 87 4.70 -10.28 7.95
C GLY A 87 5.04 -10.09 6.49
N GLU A 88 4.81 -8.89 5.95
CA GLU A 88 5.11 -8.60 4.54
C GLU A 88 5.59 -7.18 4.34
N ILE A 89 6.31 -6.98 3.24
CA ILE A 89 6.56 -5.67 2.65
C ILE A 89 5.69 -5.55 1.40
N GLU A 90 4.85 -4.54 1.38
CA GLU A 90 3.91 -4.24 0.31
C GLU A 90 4.31 -2.95 -0.39
N TYR A 91 4.20 -2.95 -1.72
CA TYR A 91 4.22 -1.77 -2.54
C TYR A 91 2.83 -1.59 -3.16
N ASP A 92 2.23 -0.44 -2.93
CA ASP A 92 0.89 -0.07 -3.40
C ASP A 92 0.99 1.13 -4.34
N TYR A 93 0.32 1.04 -5.48
CA TYR A 93 0.19 2.08 -6.47
C TYR A 93 -1.26 2.48 -6.62
N LEU A 94 -1.56 3.73 -6.29
CA LEU A 94 -2.87 4.33 -6.48
C LEU A 94 -2.88 5.17 -7.77
N GLU A 95 -3.83 4.85 -8.65
CA GLU A 95 -3.98 5.54 -9.93
C GLU A 95 -4.49 6.98 -9.76
N LYS A 96 -4.33 7.76 -10.80
CA LYS A 96 -4.58 9.20 -10.84
C LYS A 96 -6.04 9.56 -10.55
N PHE A 97 -6.22 10.49 -9.63
CA PHE A 97 -7.43 11.29 -9.57
C PHE A 97 -7.37 12.41 -10.61
N LYS A 98 -8.37 12.49 -11.49
CA LYS A 98 -8.54 13.61 -12.44
C LYS A 98 -9.66 14.51 -11.94
N ASN A 99 -9.40 15.82 -11.87
CA ASN A 99 -10.44 16.83 -11.74
C ASN A 99 -10.56 17.60 -13.06
N THR A 100 -11.79 17.68 -13.63
CA THR A 100 -12.07 18.25 -14.96
C THR A 100 -12.94 19.52 -14.88
N GLU A 101 -13.06 20.15 -13.72
CA GLU A 101 -13.99 21.28 -13.56
C GLU A 101 -13.42 22.66 -13.96
N MET A 102 -12.15 22.76 -14.26
CA MET A 102 -11.53 23.94 -14.89
C MET A 102 -10.51 23.44 -15.92
N ASP A 103 -10.28 24.17 -16.98
CA ASP A 103 -9.40 23.90 -18.13
C ASP A 103 -7.94 23.46 -17.77
N ASP A 104 -7.67 23.22 -16.49
CA ASP A 104 -6.41 22.82 -15.91
C ASP A 104 -6.48 21.43 -15.29
N THR A 105 -5.75 20.49 -15.89
CA THR A 105 -5.69 19.11 -15.42
C THR A 105 -4.70 18.97 -14.25
N ILE A 106 -5.21 18.96 -13.02
CA ILE A 106 -4.42 18.56 -11.84
C ILE A 106 -4.55 17.04 -11.68
N TRP A 107 -3.43 16.35 -11.60
CA TRP A 107 -3.41 14.91 -11.33
C TRP A 107 -2.40 14.56 -10.22
N MET A 108 -2.80 13.63 -9.37
CA MET A 108 -2.01 13.10 -8.28
C MET A 108 -1.87 11.58 -8.41
N ARG A 109 -0.65 11.08 -8.31
CA ARG A 109 -0.33 9.65 -8.17
C ARG A 109 0.26 9.40 -6.81
N SER A 110 -0.08 8.26 -6.23
CA SER A 110 0.44 7.86 -4.93
C SER A 110 1.16 6.52 -5.03
N HIS A 111 2.31 6.45 -4.39
CA HIS A 111 3.10 5.23 -4.22
C HIS A 111 3.29 5.03 -2.72
N THR A 112 2.90 3.87 -2.19
CA THR A 112 3.02 3.59 -0.76
C THR A 112 3.85 2.32 -0.56
N VAL A 113 4.79 2.37 0.38
CA VAL A 113 5.55 1.20 0.83
C VAL A 113 5.21 0.97 2.29
N LEU A 114 4.68 -0.22 2.60
CA LEU A 114 4.23 -0.59 3.94
C LEU A 114 4.93 -1.87 4.40
N ALA A 115 5.27 -1.90 5.68
CA ALA A 115 5.51 -3.13 6.41
C ALA A 115 4.22 -3.50 7.14
N ASN A 116 3.63 -4.63 6.79
CA ASN A 116 2.35 -5.11 7.33
C ASN A 116 2.55 -6.35 8.19
N ALA A 117 1.74 -6.47 9.23
CA ALA A 117 1.57 -7.65 10.04
C ALA A 117 0.11 -8.09 10.00
N TYR A 118 -0.12 -9.40 9.95
CA TYR A 118 -1.44 -10.02 9.92
C TYR A 118 -1.55 -11.08 11.01
N LEU A 119 -2.72 -11.20 11.59
CA LEU A 119 -3.12 -12.33 12.41
C LEU A 119 -4.22 -13.10 11.69
N ASP A 120 -3.91 -14.31 11.27
CA ASP A 120 -4.83 -15.22 10.58
C ASP A 120 -5.50 -16.14 11.60
N PHE A 121 -6.82 -16.24 11.51
CA PHE A 121 -7.67 -17.14 12.32
C PHE A 121 -7.97 -18.38 11.48
N LYS A 122 -7.20 -19.44 11.68
CA LYS A 122 -7.38 -20.70 10.96
C LYS A 122 -8.67 -21.38 11.43
N THR A 123 -9.62 -21.56 10.51
CA THR A 123 -10.83 -22.32 10.78
C THR A 123 -10.68 -23.77 10.29
N MET A 124 -11.63 -24.63 10.62
CA MET A 124 -11.70 -25.99 10.04
C MET A 124 -12.26 -26.00 8.61
N SER A 125 -12.48 -24.85 8.01
CA SER A 125 -12.96 -24.68 6.63
C SER A 125 -11.87 -24.09 5.74
N ALA A 126 -12.17 -23.92 4.45
CA ALA A 126 -11.28 -23.23 3.52
C ALA A 126 -11.17 -21.70 3.78
N PHE A 127 -12.01 -21.14 4.64
CA PHE A 127 -12.02 -19.72 4.98
C PHE A 127 -11.10 -19.43 6.14
N THR A 128 -10.27 -18.39 5.99
CA THR A 128 -9.34 -17.89 7.01
C THR A 128 -9.58 -16.39 7.19
N PRO A 129 -10.38 -15.97 8.17
CA PRO A 129 -10.47 -14.57 8.55
C PRO A 129 -9.12 -14.05 9.01
N TYR A 130 -8.88 -12.74 8.81
CA TYR A 130 -7.66 -12.11 9.28
C TYR A 130 -7.90 -10.65 9.69
N ILE A 131 -7.02 -10.15 10.54
CA ILE A 131 -6.86 -8.72 10.84
C ILE A 131 -5.44 -8.32 10.47
N SER A 132 -5.25 -7.04 10.14
CA SER A 132 -3.95 -6.51 9.75
C SER A 132 -3.68 -5.14 10.32
N ALA A 133 -2.42 -4.82 10.52
CA ALA A 133 -1.93 -3.48 10.80
C ALA A 133 -0.58 -3.30 10.11
N GLY A 134 -0.26 -2.06 9.72
CA GLY A 134 0.99 -1.77 9.06
C GLY A 134 1.38 -0.31 9.13
N ALA A 135 2.65 -0.04 8.85
CA ALA A 135 3.20 1.30 8.79
C ALA A 135 4.28 1.42 7.71
N GLY A 136 4.49 2.63 7.22
CA GLY A 136 5.47 2.89 6.19
C GLY A 136 5.45 4.32 5.69
N TYR A 137 5.72 4.49 4.41
CA TYR A 137 5.80 5.80 3.77
C TYR A 137 5.02 5.86 2.48
N GLN A 138 4.38 6.99 2.26
CA GLN A 138 3.68 7.34 1.04
C GLN A 138 4.42 8.47 0.32
N PHE A 139 4.58 8.31 -0.99
CA PHE A 139 5.21 9.28 -1.90
C PHE A 139 4.18 9.73 -2.91
N ASN A 140 3.86 11.03 -2.90
CA ASN A 140 2.90 11.61 -3.84
C ASN A 140 3.63 12.37 -4.93
N HIS A 141 3.29 12.10 -6.18
CA HIS A 141 3.67 12.92 -7.32
C HIS A 141 2.52 13.86 -7.68
N LEU A 142 2.68 15.12 -7.29
CA LEU A 142 1.79 16.21 -7.68
C LEU A 142 2.37 16.87 -8.92
N ASN A 143 1.61 16.93 -10.00
CA ASN A 143 1.93 17.72 -11.17
C ASN A 143 0.83 18.77 -11.36
N ALA A 144 1.16 20.02 -11.05
CA ALA A 144 0.32 21.17 -11.31
C ALA A 144 0.95 21.98 -12.45
N GLU A 145 0.40 21.86 -13.66
CA GLU A 145 0.92 22.55 -14.86
C GLU A 145 0.95 24.08 -14.69
N ILE A 146 0.04 24.65 -13.89
CA ILE A 146 -0.06 26.08 -13.62
C ILE A 146 1.18 26.66 -12.94
N TYR A 147 1.90 25.87 -12.12
CA TYR A 147 3.02 26.39 -11.30
C TYR A 147 4.38 25.89 -11.72
N LYS A 148 4.51 25.07 -12.77
CA LYS A 148 5.80 24.44 -13.21
C LYS A 148 6.64 23.89 -12.05
N LYS A 149 6.01 23.42 -10.98
CA LYS A 149 6.68 22.96 -9.77
C LYS A 149 6.24 21.54 -9.46
N THR A 150 7.14 20.59 -9.71
CA THR A 150 6.98 19.21 -9.27
C THR A 150 7.47 19.12 -7.83
N SER A 151 6.61 18.73 -6.91
CA SER A 151 6.98 18.42 -5.53
C SER A 151 6.66 16.95 -5.27
N THR A 152 7.57 16.24 -4.63
CA THR A 152 7.37 14.86 -4.19
C THR A 152 7.36 14.83 -2.66
N PRO A 153 6.26 15.26 -2.01
CA PRO A 153 6.14 15.15 -0.58
C PRO A 153 6.05 13.68 -0.19
N HIS A 154 6.80 13.29 0.84
CA HIS A 154 6.68 11.99 1.47
C HIS A 154 6.04 12.15 2.84
N ALA A 155 5.21 11.18 3.22
CA ALA A 155 4.51 11.18 4.49
C ALA A 155 4.61 9.82 5.16
N PHE A 156 4.62 9.84 6.48
CA PHE A 156 4.40 8.63 7.25
C PHE A 156 2.95 8.16 7.04
N ALA A 157 2.80 6.88 6.74
CA ALA A 157 1.51 6.24 6.53
C ALA A 157 1.35 5.06 7.47
N TRP A 158 0.13 4.82 7.95
CA TRP A 158 -0.20 3.62 8.70
C TRP A 158 -1.57 3.09 8.28
N GLN A 159 -1.80 1.80 8.49
CA GLN A 159 -3.05 1.15 8.13
C GLN A 159 -3.52 0.18 9.20
N ILE A 160 -4.84 -0.03 9.25
CA ILE A 160 -5.50 -1.12 9.94
C ILE A 160 -6.54 -1.72 9.02
N GLY A 161 -6.69 -3.03 9.04
CA GLY A 161 -7.62 -3.70 8.14
C GLY A 161 -8.01 -5.09 8.61
N GLY A 162 -8.80 -5.74 7.77
CA GLY A 162 -9.20 -7.12 7.98
C GLY A 162 -9.91 -7.66 6.75
N GLY A 163 -10.08 -8.97 6.72
CA GLY A 163 -10.70 -9.62 5.58
C GLY A 163 -10.85 -11.12 5.81
N VAL A 164 -11.15 -11.79 4.72
CA VAL A 164 -11.30 -13.26 4.69
C VAL A 164 -10.56 -13.80 3.48
N ALA A 165 -9.62 -14.70 3.70
CA ALA A 165 -8.97 -15.48 2.66
C ALA A 165 -9.73 -16.80 2.45
N TYR A 166 -9.84 -17.23 1.18
CA TYR A 166 -10.34 -18.53 0.76
C TYR A 166 -9.20 -19.34 0.17
N ASN A 167 -8.83 -20.41 0.84
CA ASN A 167 -7.74 -21.30 0.42
C ASN A 167 -8.26 -22.22 -0.70
N ILE A 168 -7.85 -21.97 -1.96
CA ILE A 168 -8.19 -22.79 -3.13
C ILE A 168 -7.39 -24.09 -3.07
N THR A 169 -6.11 -23.99 -2.71
CA THR A 169 -5.19 -25.09 -2.45
C THR A 169 -4.34 -24.81 -1.22
N ASN A 170 -3.43 -25.70 -0.86
CA ASN A 170 -2.46 -25.43 0.20
C ASN A 170 -1.47 -24.29 -0.14
N ALA A 171 -1.27 -24.02 -1.43
CA ALA A 171 -0.35 -23.00 -1.91
C ALA A 171 -1.05 -21.73 -2.39
N LEU A 172 -2.28 -21.82 -2.93
CA LEU A 172 -2.99 -20.71 -3.56
C LEU A 172 -4.20 -20.31 -2.72
N SER A 173 -4.31 -19.03 -2.40
CA SER A 173 -5.49 -18.43 -1.78
C SER A 173 -5.90 -17.15 -2.50
N VAL A 174 -7.19 -16.82 -2.41
CA VAL A 174 -7.75 -15.51 -2.80
C VAL A 174 -8.35 -14.87 -1.56
N ASP A 175 -8.37 -13.57 -1.48
CA ASP A 175 -8.92 -12.87 -0.34
C ASP A 175 -9.74 -11.65 -0.73
N LEU A 176 -10.71 -11.33 0.13
CA LEU A 176 -11.47 -10.09 0.10
C LEU A 176 -11.22 -9.37 1.41
N GLY A 177 -10.73 -8.14 1.31
CA GLY A 177 -10.37 -7.35 2.47
C GLY A 177 -10.84 -5.91 2.39
N TYR A 178 -10.83 -5.29 3.55
CA TYR A 178 -10.99 -3.86 3.73
C TYR A 178 -9.84 -3.35 4.58
N ARG A 179 -9.29 -2.18 4.21
CA ARG A 179 -8.34 -1.46 5.06
C ARG A 179 -8.63 0.05 5.09
N TYR A 180 -8.38 0.62 6.23
CA TYR A 180 -8.23 2.05 6.42
C TYR A 180 -6.75 2.38 6.41
N LEU A 181 -6.33 3.25 5.49
CA LEU A 181 -4.97 3.76 5.37
C LEU A 181 -5.02 5.28 5.56
N THR A 182 -4.12 5.83 6.35
CA THR A 182 -4.01 7.28 6.53
C THR A 182 -2.57 7.73 6.41
N SER A 183 -2.38 8.94 5.89
CA SER A 183 -1.08 9.57 5.76
C SER A 183 -1.14 11.06 6.06
N THR A 184 -0.15 11.57 6.79
CA THR A 184 -0.08 12.98 7.18
C THR A 184 1.13 13.65 6.56
N TYR A 185 0.88 14.69 5.77
CA TYR A 185 1.88 15.51 5.09
C TYR A 185 2.11 16.80 5.85
N SER A 186 3.36 17.21 5.96
CA SER A 186 3.74 18.54 6.47
C SER A 186 4.33 19.37 5.33
N LEU A 187 3.70 20.48 5.02
CA LEU A 187 4.18 21.44 4.03
C LEU A 187 4.55 22.75 4.74
N VAL A 188 5.77 23.23 4.52
CA VAL A 188 6.19 24.55 4.99
C VAL A 188 5.92 25.56 3.89
N TYR A 189 4.91 26.41 4.09
CA TYR A 189 4.59 27.52 3.19
C TYR A 189 4.70 28.86 3.94
N LYS A 190 5.53 29.77 3.45
CA LYS A 190 5.76 31.11 4.04
C LYS A 190 6.04 31.09 5.56
N ASN A 191 6.94 30.20 6.01
CA ASN A 191 7.30 30.02 7.45
C ASN A 191 6.14 29.51 8.34
N ARG A 192 5.13 28.83 7.76
CA ARG A 192 4.06 28.14 8.49
C ARG A 192 4.06 26.69 8.12
N ASP A 193 4.01 25.84 9.13
CA ASP A 193 3.82 24.40 8.99
C ASP A 193 2.32 24.11 8.82
N THR A 194 1.90 23.70 7.63
CA THR A 194 0.54 23.27 7.36
C THR A 194 0.54 21.75 7.24
N LYS A 195 -0.33 21.08 7.99
CA LYS A 195 -0.50 19.62 7.96
C LYS A 195 -1.78 19.26 7.21
N PHE A 196 -1.63 18.32 6.26
CA PHE A 196 -2.75 17.72 5.55
C PHE A 196 -2.78 16.23 5.85
N THR A 197 -3.95 15.73 6.23
CA THR A 197 -4.16 14.30 6.42
C THR A 197 -5.05 13.77 5.31
N THR A 198 -4.65 12.66 4.71
CA THR A 198 -5.46 11.99 3.70
C THR A 198 -5.81 10.61 4.22
N ASP A 199 -7.10 10.32 4.23
CA ASP A 199 -7.68 9.06 4.65
C ASP A 199 -8.17 8.28 3.43
N TYR A 200 -7.84 6.99 3.38
CA TYR A 200 -8.20 6.07 2.31
C TYR A 200 -8.97 4.89 2.88
N HIS A 201 -10.17 4.66 2.36
CA HIS A 201 -10.95 3.47 2.59
C HIS A 201 -10.82 2.55 1.38
N GLN A 202 -10.17 1.40 1.52
CA GLN A 202 -9.83 0.53 0.43
C GLN A 202 -10.53 -0.82 0.56
N PHE A 203 -11.32 -1.19 -0.45
CA PHE A 203 -11.84 -2.55 -0.64
C PHE A 203 -10.92 -3.28 -1.61
N ARG A 204 -10.43 -4.45 -1.23
CA ARG A 204 -9.34 -5.13 -1.92
C ARG A 204 -9.72 -6.58 -2.22
N LEU A 205 -9.44 -6.99 -3.45
CA LEU A 205 -9.47 -8.38 -3.88
C LEU A 205 -8.02 -8.82 -4.13
N GLY A 206 -7.60 -9.88 -3.48
CA GLY A 206 -6.23 -10.36 -3.52
C GLY A 206 -6.10 -11.81 -3.96
N ALA A 207 -4.88 -12.15 -4.37
CA ALA A 207 -4.42 -13.52 -4.55
C ALA A 207 -3.03 -13.67 -3.96
N SER A 208 -2.76 -14.78 -3.28
CA SER A 208 -1.46 -15.08 -2.71
C SER A 208 -1.03 -16.51 -3.00
N TYR A 209 0.28 -16.66 -3.21
CA TYR A 209 0.93 -17.95 -3.45
C TYR A 209 2.00 -18.18 -2.39
N THR A 210 1.85 -19.27 -1.66
CA THR A 210 2.77 -19.74 -0.61
C THR A 210 3.68 -20.84 -1.17
N PHE A 211 4.98 -20.73 -0.93
CA PHE A 211 6.01 -21.64 -1.43
C PHE A 211 6.22 -22.83 -0.51
#